data_9e6181a43535f2123d29e316e8ffda2a
#
_entry.id   9e6181a43535f2123d29e316e8ffda2a
#
_cell.length_a   1.000
_cell.length_b   1.000
_cell.length_c   1.000
_cell.angle_alpha   90.00
_cell.angle_beta   90.00
_cell.angle_gamma   90.00
#
_symmetry.space_group_name_H-M   'P 1'
#
loop_
_entity.id
_entity.type
_entity.pdbx_description
1 polymer ?
#
loop_
_entity_poly.entity_id
_entity_poly.type
_entity_poly.pdbx_seq_one_letter_code
_entity_poly.pdbx_strand_id
1 'polypeptide(L)'
;MEENQEILFAKTLEKVKRLAREQCNSIRKEQVEEAFQVLALSKEQLAMVFEYLEKYHITIGESAAEEEDILSEEEIDYLEEYKKDLPVFSDGEKDAFTLSAMAGETDAQGRLIQVYLPKVVEIAKLYAGQGVFVEDLIGEGNVALSMGVTMLGCLEKKEEAEGMLMKMVMDAMEDFISDSMEETQKDNKVLKKVNQVAEKARELSEELRRKVTVEELCT
;
A
#
# COMPACT_ATOMS: atom_id res chain seq x y z
N MET A 1 28.34 -19.81 -8.21
CA MET A 1 28.64 -18.51 -7.53
C MET A 1 27.55 -17.47 -7.84
N GLU A 2 27.01 -17.45 -9.05
CA GLU A 2 25.93 -16.52 -9.46
C GLU A 2 24.61 -16.74 -8.70
N GLU A 3 24.19 -17.97 -8.53
CA GLU A 3 22.95 -18.33 -7.83
C GLU A 3 22.88 -17.86 -6.35
N ASN A 4 24.02 -17.77 -5.69
CA ASN A 4 24.12 -17.22 -4.33
C ASN A 4 24.04 -15.68 -4.30
N GLN A 5 24.46 -15.00 -5.36
CA GLN A 5 24.39 -13.54 -5.46
C GLN A 5 22.93 -13.08 -5.75
N GLU A 6 22.21 -13.80 -6.58
CA GLU A 6 20.80 -13.50 -6.88
C GLU A 6 19.92 -13.65 -5.64
N ILE A 7 20.12 -14.74 -4.88
CA ILE A 7 19.38 -14.96 -3.62
C ILE A 7 19.72 -13.88 -2.58
N LEU A 8 20.99 -13.48 -2.51
CA LEU A 8 21.43 -12.44 -1.59
C LEU A 8 20.87 -11.08 -2.00
N PHE A 9 20.85 -10.78 -3.31
CA PHE A 9 20.23 -9.57 -3.86
C PHE A 9 18.74 -9.49 -3.52
N ALA A 10 17.98 -10.56 -3.77
CA ALA A 10 16.56 -10.61 -3.46
C ALA A 10 16.28 -10.38 -1.97
N LYS A 11 17.03 -11.05 -1.08
CA LYS A 11 16.90 -10.86 0.37
C LYS A 11 17.26 -9.45 0.82
N THR A 12 18.29 -8.85 0.21
CA THR A 12 18.69 -7.47 0.53
C THR A 12 17.62 -6.49 0.06
N LEU A 13 17.05 -6.71 -1.10
CA LEU A 13 15.98 -5.89 -1.65
C LEU A 13 14.72 -5.95 -0.76
N GLU A 14 14.32 -7.15 -0.30
CA GLU A 14 13.23 -7.31 0.66
C GLU A 14 13.52 -6.59 1.99
N LYS A 15 14.76 -6.69 2.48
CA LYS A 15 15.16 -5.99 3.70
C LYS A 15 15.06 -4.47 3.55
N VAL A 16 15.49 -3.93 2.40
CA VAL A 16 15.41 -2.51 2.09
C VAL A 16 13.94 -2.07 1.97
N LYS A 17 13.10 -2.85 1.29
CA LYS A 17 11.65 -2.58 1.21
C LYS A 17 10.99 -2.58 2.59
N ARG A 18 11.33 -3.53 3.45
CA ARG A 18 10.81 -3.58 4.82
C ARG A 18 11.26 -2.36 5.62
N LEU A 19 12.53 -1.98 5.52
CA LEU A 19 13.06 -0.80 6.20
C LEU A 19 12.40 0.49 5.71
N ALA A 20 12.15 0.60 4.40
CA ALA A 20 11.43 1.73 3.84
C ALA A 20 9.98 1.80 4.37
N ARG A 21 9.29 0.66 4.48
CA ARG A 21 7.94 0.59 5.07
C ARG A 21 7.92 1.03 6.54
N GLU A 22 8.93 0.62 7.32
CA GLU A 22 9.10 1.06 8.73
C GLU A 22 9.39 2.58 8.84
N GLN A 23 9.77 3.23 7.73
CA GLN A 23 10.10 4.64 7.61
C GLN A 23 9.09 5.41 6.71
N CYS A 24 7.81 5.07 6.77
CA CYS A 24 6.73 5.72 6.00
C CYS A 24 7.01 5.72 4.48
N ASN A 25 7.39 4.58 3.93
CA ASN A 25 7.78 4.38 2.52
C ASN A 25 8.88 5.34 2.02
N SER A 26 9.69 5.85 2.94
CA SER A 26 10.85 6.68 2.65
C SER A 26 12.13 5.96 3.07
N ILE A 27 13.19 6.08 2.28
CA ILE A 27 14.51 5.53 2.60
C ILE A 27 15.61 6.48 2.11
N ARG A 28 16.65 6.66 2.92
CA ARG A 28 17.79 7.49 2.51
C ARG A 28 18.70 6.73 1.55
N LYS A 29 19.31 7.46 0.61
CA LYS A 29 20.25 6.88 -0.37
C LYS A 29 21.37 6.10 0.30
N GLU A 30 21.90 6.64 1.40
CA GLU A 30 22.99 6.04 2.18
C GLU A 30 22.56 4.68 2.76
N GLN A 31 21.31 4.53 3.20
CA GLN A 31 20.78 3.28 3.76
C GLN A 31 20.67 2.19 2.69
N VAL A 32 20.27 2.59 1.47
CA VAL A 32 20.23 1.67 0.32
C VAL A 32 21.66 1.26 -0.08
N GLU A 33 22.55 2.22 -0.22
CA GLU A 33 23.96 1.96 -0.55
C GLU A 33 24.63 1.05 0.47
N GLU A 34 24.43 1.30 1.75
CA GLU A 34 24.95 0.47 2.85
C GLU A 34 24.38 -0.96 2.82
N ALA A 35 23.08 -1.10 2.58
CA ALA A 35 22.44 -2.41 2.49
C ALA A 35 23.03 -3.25 1.34
N PHE A 36 23.30 -2.63 0.21
CA PHE A 36 23.85 -3.30 -0.97
C PHE A 36 25.39 -3.33 -1.04
N GLN A 37 26.09 -2.76 -0.06
CA GLN A 37 27.56 -2.72 0.00
C GLN A 37 28.19 -4.12 -0.09
N VAL A 38 27.57 -5.12 0.54
CA VAL A 38 28.02 -6.53 0.53
C VAL A 38 28.02 -7.13 -0.89
N LEU A 39 27.16 -6.62 -1.77
CA LEU A 39 27.02 -7.10 -3.15
C LEU A 39 27.92 -6.37 -4.13
N ALA A 40 28.63 -5.31 -3.69
CA ALA A 40 29.54 -4.51 -4.49
C ALA A 40 28.97 -4.12 -5.86
N LEU A 41 27.72 -3.63 -5.87
CA LEU A 41 27.01 -3.25 -7.10
C LEU A 41 27.72 -2.08 -7.79
N SER A 42 27.71 -2.08 -9.13
CA SER A 42 28.15 -0.93 -9.89
C SER A 42 27.18 0.26 -9.72
N LYS A 43 27.66 1.48 -10.03
CA LYS A 43 26.80 2.68 -9.98
C LYS A 43 25.56 2.56 -10.87
N GLU A 44 25.68 1.88 -12.01
CA GLU A 44 24.58 1.64 -12.94
C GLU A 44 23.56 0.66 -12.36
N GLN A 45 24.03 -0.41 -11.70
CA GLN A 45 23.16 -1.37 -11.01
C GLN A 45 22.45 -0.75 -9.81
N LEU A 46 23.15 0.11 -9.07
CA LEU A 46 22.55 0.83 -7.94
C LEU A 46 21.48 1.82 -8.42
N ALA A 47 21.71 2.50 -9.55
CA ALA A 47 20.72 3.36 -10.17
C ALA A 47 19.44 2.58 -10.57
N MET A 48 19.59 1.36 -11.09
CA MET A 48 18.45 0.48 -11.38
C MET A 48 17.69 0.05 -10.11
N VAL A 49 18.39 -0.12 -9.00
CA VAL A 49 17.74 -0.38 -7.69
C VAL A 49 16.94 0.84 -7.24
N PHE A 50 17.48 2.04 -7.38
CA PHE A 50 16.75 3.27 -7.06
C PHE A 50 15.51 3.42 -7.93
N GLU A 51 15.65 3.27 -9.24
CA GLU A 51 14.52 3.33 -10.19
C GLU A 51 13.46 2.26 -9.86
N TYR A 52 13.89 1.07 -9.45
CA TYR A 52 12.99 0.02 -8.99
C TYR A 52 12.23 0.44 -7.73
N LEU A 53 12.92 0.99 -6.71
CA LEU A 53 12.29 1.43 -5.47
C LEU A 53 11.30 2.59 -5.71
N GLU A 54 11.67 3.56 -6.54
CA GLU A 54 10.76 4.66 -6.96
C GLU A 54 9.52 4.14 -7.70
N LYS A 55 9.68 3.11 -8.53
CA LYS A 55 8.56 2.46 -9.22
C LYS A 55 7.58 1.78 -8.25
N TYR A 56 8.06 1.37 -7.08
CA TYR A 56 7.25 0.85 -5.99
C TYR A 56 6.87 1.92 -4.95
N HIS A 57 6.90 3.20 -5.35
CA HIS A 57 6.52 4.37 -4.55
C HIS A 57 7.30 4.49 -3.21
N ILE A 58 8.53 4.00 -3.20
CA ILE A 58 9.45 4.25 -2.09
C ILE A 58 10.21 5.53 -2.41
N THR A 59 9.99 6.56 -1.61
CA THR A 59 10.66 7.86 -1.76
C THR A 59 12.12 7.73 -1.35
N ILE A 60 13.03 8.16 -2.21
CA ILE A 60 14.48 8.14 -1.95
C ILE A 60 14.96 9.58 -1.70
N GLY A 61 15.31 9.92 -0.46
CA GLY A 61 15.75 11.28 -0.13
C GLY A 61 16.11 11.49 1.34
N GLU A 62 16.56 12.70 1.68
CA GLU A 62 17.02 13.11 3.01
C GLU A 62 15.91 13.44 4.02
N SER A 63 14.67 13.38 3.65
CA SER A 63 13.56 13.73 4.54
C SER A 63 12.54 12.59 4.52
N ALA A 64 12.31 11.98 5.67
CA ALA A 64 10.95 11.58 5.96
C ALA A 64 10.13 12.88 5.84
N ALA A 65 9.33 13.00 4.77
CA ALA A 65 8.27 13.99 4.74
C ALA A 65 7.55 13.87 6.08
N GLU A 66 7.33 14.99 6.77
CA GLU A 66 6.48 14.96 7.94
C GLU A 66 5.16 14.32 7.49
N GLU A 67 4.55 13.47 8.30
CA GLU A 67 3.34 12.72 7.92
C GLU A 67 2.25 13.65 7.33
N GLU A 68 2.28 14.93 7.72
CA GLU A 68 1.40 16.01 7.23
C GLU A 68 1.65 16.41 5.76
N ASP A 69 2.87 16.19 5.22
CA ASP A 69 3.19 16.53 3.81
C ASP A 69 2.74 15.45 2.80
N ILE A 70 2.37 14.26 3.27
CA ILE A 70 1.97 13.12 2.41
C ILE A 70 0.45 13.05 2.27
N LEU A 71 -0.28 13.47 3.31
CA LEU A 71 -1.74 13.47 3.36
C LEU A 71 -2.30 14.80 2.82
N SER A 72 -3.35 14.73 2.03
CA SER A 72 -4.11 15.90 1.64
C SER A 72 -4.88 16.50 2.83
N GLU A 73 -5.24 17.78 2.76
CA GLU A 73 -6.06 18.43 3.80
C GLU A 73 -7.38 17.67 4.02
N GLU A 74 -7.99 17.14 2.97
CA GLU A 74 -9.23 16.35 3.03
C GLU A 74 -9.03 15.03 3.78
N GLU A 75 -7.90 14.35 3.58
CA GLU A 75 -7.56 13.12 4.28
C GLU A 75 -7.24 13.37 5.76
N ILE A 76 -6.60 14.48 6.08
CA ILE A 76 -6.33 14.89 7.48
C ILE A 76 -7.65 15.14 8.20
N ASP A 77 -8.55 15.93 7.61
CA ASP A 77 -9.86 16.21 8.18
C ASP A 77 -10.68 14.94 8.40
N TYR A 78 -10.68 14.03 7.43
CA TYR A 78 -11.34 12.72 7.54
C TYR A 78 -10.77 11.90 8.71
N LEU A 79 -9.45 11.82 8.83
CA LEU A 79 -8.78 11.08 9.90
C LEU A 79 -9.07 11.66 11.29
N GLU A 80 -9.15 12.99 11.40
CA GLU A 80 -9.51 13.64 12.66
C GLU A 80 -10.95 13.36 13.05
N GLU A 81 -11.90 13.44 12.11
CA GLU A 81 -13.30 13.14 12.35
C GLU A 81 -13.49 11.66 12.71
N TYR A 82 -12.88 10.75 11.95
CA TYR A 82 -12.94 9.31 12.21
C TYR A 82 -12.42 8.94 13.60
N LYS A 83 -11.31 9.54 14.04
CA LYS A 83 -10.73 9.28 15.37
C LYS A 83 -11.60 9.77 16.54
N LYS A 84 -12.38 10.83 16.36
CA LYS A 84 -13.25 11.38 17.43
C LYS A 84 -14.31 10.38 17.88
N ASP A 85 -14.78 9.55 16.97
CA ASP A 85 -15.86 8.60 17.22
C ASP A 85 -15.36 7.22 17.70
N LEU A 86 -14.03 7.01 17.78
CA LEU A 86 -13.47 5.74 18.20
C LEU A 86 -13.52 5.57 19.72
N PRO A 87 -14.08 4.46 20.21
CA PRO A 87 -14.12 4.18 21.65
C PRO A 87 -12.72 3.83 22.18
N VAL A 88 -12.46 4.23 23.41
CA VAL A 88 -11.21 3.91 24.11
C VAL A 88 -11.44 2.76 25.08
N PHE A 89 -10.61 1.74 25.01
CA PHE A 89 -10.67 0.55 25.85
C PHE A 89 -9.38 0.40 26.67
N SER A 90 -9.50 -0.20 27.84
CA SER A 90 -8.35 -0.58 28.67
C SER A 90 -7.72 -1.89 28.19
N ASP A 91 -6.45 -2.12 28.55
CA ASP A 91 -5.74 -3.36 28.21
C ASP A 91 -6.46 -4.61 28.76
N GLY A 92 -7.07 -4.49 29.96
CA GLY A 92 -7.84 -5.57 30.54
C GLY A 92 -9.12 -5.92 29.78
N GLU A 93 -9.81 -4.92 29.22
CA GLU A 93 -10.98 -5.14 28.35
C GLU A 93 -10.56 -5.77 27.03
N LYS A 94 -9.47 -5.30 26.43
CA LYS A 94 -8.88 -5.87 25.21
C LYS A 94 -8.58 -7.35 25.40
N ASP A 95 -7.92 -7.72 26.50
CA ASP A 95 -7.60 -9.11 26.84
C ASP A 95 -8.86 -9.97 26.99
N ALA A 96 -9.87 -9.46 27.70
CA ALA A 96 -11.13 -10.16 27.90
C ALA A 96 -11.88 -10.38 26.57
N PHE A 97 -11.99 -9.34 25.73
CA PHE A 97 -12.62 -9.45 24.42
C PHE A 97 -11.86 -10.39 23.49
N THR A 98 -10.52 -10.40 23.55
CA THR A 98 -9.72 -11.34 22.75
C THR A 98 -10.03 -12.78 23.11
N LEU A 99 -10.06 -13.13 24.40
CA LEU A 99 -10.36 -14.48 24.85
C LEU A 99 -11.78 -14.92 24.50
N SER A 100 -12.78 -14.04 24.70
CA SER A 100 -14.17 -14.33 24.35
C SER A 100 -14.38 -14.42 22.84
N ALA A 101 -13.70 -13.59 22.03
CA ALA A 101 -13.73 -13.66 20.58
C ALA A 101 -13.12 -14.97 20.05
N MET A 102 -12.00 -15.43 20.64
CA MET A 102 -11.41 -16.73 20.35
C MET A 102 -12.34 -17.90 20.69
N ALA A 103 -13.18 -17.74 21.71
CA ALA A 103 -14.22 -18.71 22.06
C ALA A 103 -15.45 -18.68 21.11
N GLY A 104 -15.49 -17.73 20.17
CA GLY A 104 -16.55 -17.59 19.17
C GLY A 104 -17.73 -16.72 19.61
N GLU A 105 -17.60 -15.92 20.67
CA GLU A 105 -18.65 -15.00 21.11
C GLU A 105 -18.78 -13.82 20.17
N THR A 106 -19.90 -13.70 19.46
CA THR A 106 -20.13 -12.68 18.43
C THR A 106 -20.08 -11.24 18.99
N ASP A 107 -20.64 -11.03 20.20
CA ASP A 107 -20.61 -9.71 20.83
C ASP A 107 -19.17 -9.29 21.18
N ALA A 108 -18.35 -10.23 21.65
CA ALA A 108 -16.95 -9.99 21.93
C ALA A 108 -16.14 -9.73 20.65
N GLN A 109 -16.46 -10.44 19.58
CA GLN A 109 -15.87 -10.19 18.26
C GLN A 109 -16.15 -8.77 17.78
N GLY A 110 -17.40 -8.29 17.89
CA GLY A 110 -17.77 -6.91 17.57
C GLY A 110 -17.04 -5.87 18.43
N ARG A 111 -16.86 -6.16 19.73
CA ARG A 111 -16.08 -5.28 20.63
C ARG A 111 -14.59 -5.29 20.29
N LEU A 112 -14.04 -6.44 19.95
CA LEU A 112 -12.63 -6.56 19.59
C LEU A 112 -12.30 -5.82 18.30
N ILE A 113 -13.20 -5.82 17.32
CA ILE A 113 -13.07 -4.98 16.12
C ILE A 113 -12.92 -3.52 16.55
N GLN A 114 -13.82 -2.99 17.40
CA GLN A 114 -13.75 -1.60 17.87
C GLN A 114 -12.44 -1.28 18.59
N VAL A 115 -11.87 -2.23 19.35
CA VAL A 115 -10.56 -2.07 20.01
C VAL A 115 -9.44 -1.84 19.02
N TYR A 116 -9.50 -2.48 17.85
CA TYR A 116 -8.42 -2.42 16.85
C TYR A 116 -8.61 -1.37 15.76
N LEU A 117 -9.77 -0.72 15.63
CA LEU A 117 -9.98 0.35 14.66
C LEU A 117 -8.90 1.46 14.72
N PRO A 118 -8.48 1.95 15.89
CA PRO A 118 -7.41 2.95 15.95
C PRO A 118 -6.10 2.48 15.31
N LYS A 119 -5.76 1.19 15.48
CA LYS A 119 -4.56 0.61 14.87
C LYS A 119 -4.67 0.48 13.35
N VAL A 120 -5.85 0.18 12.83
CA VAL A 120 -6.09 0.17 11.37
C VAL A 120 -5.78 1.53 10.78
N VAL A 121 -6.22 2.62 11.45
CA VAL A 121 -5.92 3.99 11.03
C VAL A 121 -4.42 4.29 11.05
N GLU A 122 -3.71 3.85 12.08
CA GLU A 122 -2.25 4.02 12.18
C GLU A 122 -1.52 3.29 11.06
N ILE A 123 -1.96 2.06 10.73
CA ILE A 123 -1.40 1.28 9.63
C ILE A 123 -1.71 1.94 8.28
N ALA A 124 -2.95 2.38 8.05
CA ALA A 124 -3.34 3.04 6.79
C ALA A 124 -2.48 4.28 6.50
N LYS A 125 -2.14 5.05 7.53
CA LYS A 125 -1.23 6.20 7.39
C LYS A 125 0.16 5.83 6.87
N LEU A 126 0.68 4.63 7.23
CA LEU A 126 1.98 4.17 6.74
C LEU A 126 1.97 3.90 5.22
N TYR A 127 0.79 3.71 4.65
CA TYR A 127 0.58 3.49 3.22
C TYR A 127 0.06 4.73 2.48
N ALA A 128 -0.08 5.88 3.16
CA ALA A 128 -0.50 7.13 2.54
C ALA A 128 0.43 7.55 1.39
N GLY A 129 -0.12 8.26 0.41
CA GLY A 129 0.65 8.77 -0.74
C GLY A 129 1.00 7.73 -1.81
N GLN A 130 0.50 6.51 -1.72
CA GLN A 130 0.74 5.45 -2.71
C GLN A 130 -0.27 5.44 -3.88
N GLY A 131 -0.95 6.56 -4.11
CA GLY A 131 -1.92 6.70 -5.21
C GLY A 131 -3.30 6.15 -4.92
N VAL A 132 -3.58 5.86 -3.66
CA VAL A 132 -4.87 5.42 -3.11
C VAL A 132 -5.23 6.33 -1.96
N PHE A 133 -6.50 6.66 -1.79
CA PHE A 133 -6.94 7.47 -0.65
C PHE A 133 -6.86 6.68 0.66
N VAL A 134 -6.45 7.37 1.73
CA VAL A 134 -6.34 6.75 3.06
C VAL A 134 -7.67 6.21 3.58
N GLU A 135 -8.77 6.84 3.18
CA GLU A 135 -10.14 6.41 3.48
C GLU A 135 -10.43 5.00 2.93
N ASP A 136 -10.05 4.74 1.67
CA ASP A 136 -10.22 3.43 1.03
C ASP A 136 -9.35 2.37 1.73
N LEU A 137 -8.11 2.71 2.09
CA LEU A 137 -7.23 1.82 2.85
C LEU A 137 -7.81 1.45 4.21
N ILE A 138 -8.40 2.42 4.93
CA ILE A 138 -9.09 2.16 6.19
C ILE A 138 -10.29 1.23 5.96
N GLY A 139 -11.04 1.44 4.88
CA GLY A 139 -12.16 0.58 4.49
C GLY A 139 -11.73 -0.88 4.32
N GLU A 140 -10.71 -1.12 3.50
CA GLU A 140 -10.15 -2.46 3.26
C GLU A 140 -9.57 -3.08 4.54
N GLY A 141 -8.82 -2.29 5.32
CA GLY A 141 -8.30 -2.73 6.61
C GLY A 141 -9.40 -3.14 7.60
N ASN A 142 -10.52 -2.42 7.63
CA ASN A 142 -11.66 -2.76 8.49
C ASN A 142 -12.35 -4.06 8.05
N VAL A 143 -12.45 -4.30 6.74
CA VAL A 143 -12.97 -5.57 6.18
C VAL A 143 -12.05 -6.71 6.60
N ALA A 144 -10.74 -6.59 6.39
CA ALA A 144 -9.76 -7.59 6.76
C ALA A 144 -9.74 -7.86 8.28
N LEU A 145 -9.82 -6.81 9.10
CA LEU A 145 -9.93 -6.92 10.55
C LEU A 145 -11.17 -7.71 10.95
N SER A 146 -12.33 -7.40 10.36
CA SER A 146 -13.58 -8.09 10.64
C SER A 146 -13.53 -9.56 10.30
N MET A 147 -12.93 -9.91 9.17
CA MET A 147 -12.69 -11.30 8.76
C MET A 147 -11.71 -12.00 9.71
N GLY A 148 -10.59 -11.34 10.05
CA GLY A 148 -9.58 -11.88 10.93
C GLY A 148 -10.13 -12.22 12.33
N VAL A 149 -10.96 -11.34 12.90
CA VAL A 149 -11.57 -11.55 14.20
C VAL A 149 -12.44 -12.82 14.22
N THR A 150 -13.16 -13.14 13.14
CA THR A 150 -13.94 -14.39 13.06
C THR A 150 -13.06 -15.64 13.00
N MET A 151 -11.80 -15.49 12.59
CA MET A 151 -10.83 -16.59 12.46
C MET A 151 -10.01 -16.83 13.72
N LEU A 152 -10.11 -16.00 14.76
CA LEU A 152 -9.32 -16.11 16.00
C LEU A 152 -9.46 -17.45 16.72
N GLY A 153 -10.56 -18.17 16.50
CA GLY A 153 -10.77 -19.51 17.08
C GLY A 153 -9.76 -20.57 16.61
N CYS A 154 -8.94 -20.29 15.58
CA CYS A 154 -7.89 -21.20 15.14
C CYS A 154 -6.58 -21.04 15.95
N LEU A 155 -6.45 -19.99 16.77
CA LEU A 155 -5.25 -19.71 17.56
C LEU A 155 -5.28 -20.45 18.90
N GLU A 156 -4.11 -20.89 19.34
CA GLU A 156 -3.93 -21.52 20.65
C GLU A 156 -3.64 -20.48 21.77
N LYS A 157 -3.04 -19.34 21.40
CA LYS A 157 -2.59 -18.32 22.33
C LYS A 157 -3.14 -16.95 21.97
N LYS A 158 -3.64 -16.22 22.98
CA LYS A 158 -4.16 -14.87 22.81
C LYS A 158 -3.10 -13.86 22.35
N GLU A 159 -1.83 -14.08 22.70
CA GLU A 159 -0.71 -13.24 22.35
C GLU A 159 -0.44 -13.19 20.83
N GLU A 160 -0.91 -14.20 20.09
CA GLU A 160 -0.76 -14.30 18.64
C GLU A 160 -1.87 -13.54 17.90
N ALA A 161 -2.99 -13.23 18.58
CA ALA A 161 -4.17 -12.64 17.98
C ALA A 161 -3.88 -11.28 17.34
N GLU A 162 -3.23 -10.36 18.07
CA GLU A 162 -2.91 -9.04 17.56
C GLU A 162 -1.98 -9.11 16.33
N GLY A 163 -0.93 -9.94 16.40
CA GLY A 163 0.00 -10.13 15.29
C GLY A 163 -0.67 -10.67 14.03
N MET A 164 -1.58 -11.64 14.20
CA MET A 164 -2.36 -12.19 13.10
C MET A 164 -3.29 -11.14 12.48
N LEU A 165 -4.05 -10.41 13.32
CA LEU A 165 -5.00 -9.40 12.85
C LEU A 165 -4.28 -8.27 12.10
N MET A 166 -3.20 -7.74 12.68
CA MET A 166 -2.46 -6.65 12.05
C MET A 166 -1.80 -7.09 10.75
N LYS A 167 -1.30 -8.31 10.67
CA LYS A 167 -0.78 -8.87 9.43
C LYS A 167 -1.86 -8.93 8.35
N MET A 168 -3.05 -9.45 8.67
CA MET A 168 -4.16 -9.52 7.72
C MET A 168 -4.59 -8.13 7.22
N VAL A 169 -4.60 -7.13 8.11
CA VAL A 169 -4.90 -5.75 7.76
C VAL A 169 -3.85 -5.19 6.79
N MET A 170 -2.57 -5.40 7.07
CA MET A 170 -1.47 -4.95 6.21
C MET A 170 -1.49 -5.64 4.86
N ASP A 171 -1.64 -6.97 4.84
CA ASP A 171 -1.71 -7.76 3.60
C ASP A 171 -2.87 -7.26 2.71
N ALA A 172 -4.07 -7.00 3.28
CA ALA A 172 -5.21 -6.48 2.54
C ALA A 172 -4.98 -5.08 1.96
N MET A 173 -4.36 -4.17 2.72
CA MET A 173 -4.02 -2.84 2.23
C MET A 173 -2.97 -2.91 1.10
N GLU A 174 -1.97 -3.78 1.21
CA GLU A 174 -0.95 -3.98 0.18
C GLU A 174 -1.56 -4.55 -1.12
N ASP A 175 -2.45 -5.54 -0.99
CA ASP A 175 -3.17 -6.13 -2.13
C ASP A 175 -4.04 -5.06 -2.83
N PHE A 176 -4.79 -4.26 -2.07
CA PHE A 176 -5.62 -3.19 -2.60
C PHE A 176 -4.81 -2.12 -3.35
N ILE A 177 -3.67 -1.70 -2.80
CA ILE A 177 -2.75 -0.77 -3.47
C ILE A 177 -2.26 -1.38 -4.78
N SER A 178 -1.84 -2.66 -4.76
CA SER A 178 -1.34 -3.35 -5.95
C SER A 178 -2.38 -3.42 -7.06
N ASP A 179 -3.61 -3.79 -6.72
CA ASP A 179 -4.74 -3.88 -7.66
C ASP A 179 -5.09 -2.51 -8.25
N SER A 180 -5.15 -1.47 -7.42
CA SER A 180 -5.43 -0.09 -7.84
C SER A 180 -4.35 0.43 -8.81
N MET A 181 -3.08 0.10 -8.56
CA MET A 181 -1.98 0.46 -9.45
C MET A 181 -2.07 -0.25 -10.80
N GLU A 182 -2.45 -1.53 -10.81
CA GLU A 182 -2.66 -2.27 -12.06
C GLU A 182 -3.81 -1.69 -12.89
N GLU A 183 -4.92 -1.30 -12.25
CA GLU A 183 -6.04 -0.64 -12.92
C GLU A 183 -5.61 0.69 -13.53
N THR A 184 -4.93 1.54 -12.75
CA THR A 184 -4.40 2.83 -13.23
C THR A 184 -3.46 2.65 -14.42
N GLN A 185 -2.61 1.60 -14.42
CA GLN A 185 -1.74 1.31 -15.57
C GLN A 185 -2.53 0.86 -16.80
N LYS A 186 -3.61 0.07 -16.62
CA LYS A 186 -4.49 -0.35 -17.72
C LYS A 186 -5.21 0.85 -18.32
N ASP A 187 -5.75 1.72 -17.48
CA ASP A 187 -6.44 2.95 -17.89
C ASP A 187 -5.51 3.91 -18.63
N ASN A 188 -4.30 4.11 -18.14
CA ASN A 188 -3.28 4.92 -18.82
C ASN A 188 -2.89 4.36 -20.20
N LYS A 189 -2.86 3.02 -20.36
CA LYS A 189 -2.62 2.40 -21.67
C LYS A 189 -3.79 2.63 -22.63
N VAL A 190 -5.02 2.57 -22.11
CA VAL A 190 -6.23 2.85 -22.89
C VAL A 190 -6.26 4.33 -23.30
N LEU A 191 -6.05 5.25 -22.37
CA LEU A 191 -5.97 6.69 -22.64
C LEU A 191 -4.90 7.04 -23.69
N LYS A 192 -3.72 6.45 -23.59
CA LYS A 192 -2.66 6.63 -24.61
C LYS A 192 -3.13 6.19 -26.00
N LYS A 193 -3.81 5.03 -26.10
CA LYS A 193 -4.36 4.56 -27.37
C LYS A 193 -5.45 5.47 -27.91
N VAL A 194 -6.37 5.93 -27.05
CA VAL A 194 -7.45 6.86 -27.41
C VAL A 194 -6.84 8.17 -27.91
N ASN A 195 -5.86 8.72 -27.23
CA ASN A 195 -5.19 9.96 -27.66
C ASN A 195 -4.46 9.78 -29.00
N GLN A 196 -3.77 8.64 -29.22
CA GLN A 196 -3.12 8.34 -30.50
C GLN A 196 -4.15 8.26 -31.67
N VAL A 197 -5.29 7.62 -31.42
CA VAL A 197 -6.36 7.56 -32.41
C VAL A 197 -6.96 8.95 -32.68
N ALA A 198 -7.15 9.75 -31.64
CA ALA A 198 -7.66 11.12 -31.77
C ALA A 198 -6.69 12.04 -32.53
N GLU A 199 -5.39 11.94 -32.28
CA GLU A 199 -4.36 12.68 -33.03
C GLU A 199 -4.34 12.26 -34.51
N LYS A 200 -4.33 10.96 -34.79
CA LYS A 200 -4.40 10.47 -36.18
C LYS A 200 -5.67 10.91 -36.92
N ALA A 201 -6.82 10.85 -36.20
CA ALA A 201 -8.09 11.32 -36.74
C ALA A 201 -8.03 12.84 -37.12
N ARG A 202 -7.37 13.62 -36.26
CA ARG A 202 -7.19 15.05 -36.49
C ARG A 202 -6.27 15.32 -37.68
N GLU A 203 -5.11 14.68 -37.74
CA GLU A 203 -4.15 14.80 -38.86
C GLU A 203 -4.80 14.44 -40.21
N LEU A 204 -5.47 13.28 -40.27
CA LEU A 204 -6.19 12.83 -41.46
C LEU A 204 -7.35 13.75 -41.84
N SER A 205 -8.07 14.33 -40.87
CA SER A 205 -9.13 15.29 -41.11
C SER A 205 -8.61 16.60 -41.69
N GLU A 206 -7.43 17.05 -41.27
CA GLU A 206 -6.74 18.24 -41.81
C GLU A 206 -6.24 17.99 -43.24
N GLU A 207 -5.66 16.81 -43.50
CA GLU A 207 -5.21 16.41 -44.85
C GLU A 207 -6.36 16.27 -45.83
N LEU A 208 -7.41 15.58 -45.43
CA LEU A 208 -8.58 15.30 -46.28
C LEU A 208 -9.58 16.47 -46.34
N ARG A 209 -9.42 17.49 -45.50
CA ARG A 209 -10.35 18.64 -45.34
C ARG A 209 -11.82 18.21 -45.11
N ARG A 210 -12.04 17.05 -44.51
CA ARG A 210 -13.34 16.50 -44.14
C ARG A 210 -13.24 15.60 -42.92
N LYS A 211 -14.38 15.24 -42.32
CA LYS A 211 -14.41 14.25 -41.22
C LYS A 211 -13.94 12.89 -41.73
N VAL A 212 -13.10 12.25 -40.94
CA VAL A 212 -12.52 10.93 -41.22
C VAL A 212 -13.51 9.85 -40.76
N THR A 213 -13.61 8.78 -41.53
CA THR A 213 -14.41 7.60 -41.18
C THR A 213 -13.58 6.61 -40.35
N VAL A 214 -14.26 5.72 -39.63
CA VAL A 214 -13.58 4.69 -38.79
C VAL A 214 -12.74 3.76 -39.68
N GLU A 215 -13.16 3.46 -40.89
CA GLU A 215 -12.44 2.60 -41.83
C GLU A 215 -11.11 3.22 -42.28
N GLU A 216 -11.07 4.55 -42.44
CA GLU A 216 -9.87 5.30 -42.84
C GLU A 216 -8.87 5.42 -41.66
N LEU A 217 -9.30 5.26 -40.42
CA LEU A 217 -8.45 5.24 -39.24
C LEU A 217 -7.79 3.86 -38.97
N CYS A 218 -8.36 2.79 -39.57
CA CYS A 218 -7.88 1.41 -39.40
C CYS A 218 -6.88 0.98 -40.48
N THR A 219 -6.56 1.84 -41.45
CA THR A 219 -5.56 1.60 -42.52
C THR A 219 -4.23 2.20 -42.20
#